data_245ff51dea907fce571dec149418af0b
#
_entry.id   245ff51dea907fce571dec149418af0b
#
_cell.length_a   1.000
_cell.length_b   1.000
_cell.length_c   1.000
_cell.angle_alpha   90.00
_cell.angle_beta   90.00
_cell.angle_gamma   90.00
#
_symmetry.space_group_name_H-M   'P 1'
#
loop_
_entity.id
_entity.type
_entity.pdbx_description
1 polymer ?
#
loop_
_entity_poly.entity_id
_entity_poly.type
_entity_poly.pdbx_seq_one_letter_code
_entity_poly.pdbx_strand_id
1 'polypeptide(L)'
;LVIYLMFIWILITTITSELPIVSIKYLLSRIWFVIPAYFVCAKLFKNPNNINKFVWFYIAGLIIVIFYTTINHASNGFSGKSAHWVMTPFYNDHTAYGAALAIYMVFAAAYMLLPNLKLSKRIIITICFAIICVAMVLSACRAAWLSIVAVVGVLICVLLKIKFKYILTIAVTLVILFFTFKHQIIDVMERNEQDSSSNFVEHIQSMTNISTDASNLERINRWSSALRLFEERPFFGWGPGTYQFVYAPYQLSMNKTVITTNFGD
;
A
#
# COMPACT_ATOMS: atom_id res chain seq x y z
N LEU A 1 20.09 -4.10 15.55
CA LEU A 1 19.88 -5.45 16.06
C LEU A 1 18.74 -6.15 15.30
N VAL A 2 17.52 -5.62 15.29
CA VAL A 2 16.34 -6.27 14.66
C VAL A 2 16.56 -6.68 13.21
N ILE A 3 17.16 -5.81 12.38
CA ILE A 3 17.46 -6.12 10.97
C ILE A 3 18.42 -7.30 10.84
N TYR A 4 19.44 -7.38 11.71
CA TYR A 4 20.38 -8.51 11.69
C TYR A 4 19.67 -9.81 12.08
N LEU A 5 18.82 -9.78 13.13
CA LEU A 5 18.01 -10.94 13.53
C LEU A 5 17.07 -11.38 12.40
N MET A 6 16.45 -10.43 11.70
CA MET A 6 15.63 -10.71 10.52
C MET A 6 16.43 -11.43 9.42
N PHE A 7 17.64 -10.95 9.11
CA PHE A 7 18.47 -11.61 8.09
C PHE A 7 18.95 -13.00 8.51
N ILE A 8 19.33 -13.16 9.77
CA ILE A 8 19.69 -14.48 10.33
C ILE A 8 18.50 -15.43 10.18
N TRP A 9 17.29 -14.97 10.53
CA TRP A 9 16.09 -15.79 10.41
C TRP A 9 15.78 -16.16 8.95
N ILE A 10 15.85 -15.18 8.01
CA ILE A 10 15.67 -15.44 6.58
C ILE A 10 16.73 -16.42 6.08
N LEU A 11 17.97 -16.32 6.53
CA LEU A 11 19.04 -17.26 6.16
C LEU A 11 18.73 -18.68 6.64
N ILE A 12 18.36 -18.86 7.91
CA ILE A 12 17.98 -20.15 8.48
C ILE A 12 16.81 -20.76 7.67
N THR A 13 15.75 -19.97 7.46
CA THR A 13 14.58 -20.45 6.71
C THR A 13 14.84 -20.66 5.21
N THR A 14 15.89 -20.05 4.64
CA THR A 14 16.36 -20.34 3.29
C THR A 14 17.03 -21.71 3.19
N ILE A 15 17.80 -22.09 4.23
CA ILE A 15 18.47 -23.40 4.28
C ILE A 15 17.45 -24.53 4.42
N THR A 16 16.40 -24.32 5.20
CA THR A 16 15.32 -25.30 5.43
C THR A 16 14.19 -25.25 4.38
N SER A 17 14.37 -24.46 3.33
CA SER A 17 13.33 -24.21 2.32
C SER A 17 13.04 -25.41 1.46
N GLU A 18 11.75 -25.63 1.12
CA GLU A 18 11.30 -26.59 0.13
C GLU A 18 11.80 -26.26 -1.30
N LEU A 19 11.95 -24.96 -1.61
CA LEU A 19 12.44 -24.45 -2.88
C LEU A 19 13.69 -23.55 -2.67
N PRO A 20 14.88 -24.13 -2.45
CA PRO A 20 16.08 -23.40 -2.08
C PRO A 20 16.45 -22.28 -3.05
N ILE A 21 16.31 -22.52 -4.36
CA ILE A 21 16.65 -21.52 -5.40
C ILE A 21 15.79 -20.27 -5.29
N VAL A 22 14.48 -20.45 -5.04
CA VAL A 22 13.53 -19.34 -4.85
C VAL A 22 13.89 -18.54 -3.60
N SER A 23 14.18 -19.24 -2.51
CA SER A 23 14.51 -18.64 -1.23
C SER A 23 15.86 -17.89 -1.26
N ILE A 24 16.86 -18.41 -1.98
CA ILE A 24 18.12 -17.71 -2.20
C ILE A 24 17.89 -16.41 -3.01
N LYS A 25 17.12 -16.46 -4.09
CA LYS A 25 16.76 -15.27 -4.86
C LYS A 25 16.03 -14.24 -3.99
N TYR A 26 15.12 -14.68 -3.13
CA TYR A 26 14.43 -13.80 -2.18
C TYR A 26 15.42 -13.16 -1.18
N LEU A 27 16.32 -13.94 -0.58
CA LEU A 27 17.34 -13.44 0.35
C LEU A 27 18.25 -12.39 -0.33
N LEU A 28 18.74 -12.68 -1.52
CA LEU A 28 19.59 -11.75 -2.29
C LEU A 28 18.82 -10.46 -2.61
N SER A 29 17.56 -10.55 -3.03
CA SER A 29 16.71 -9.40 -3.27
C SER A 29 16.52 -8.55 -2.01
N ARG A 30 16.35 -9.17 -0.84
CA ARG A 30 16.22 -8.46 0.44
C ARG A 30 17.50 -7.77 0.87
N ILE A 31 18.63 -8.42 0.70
CA ILE A 31 19.95 -7.81 0.96
C ILE A 31 20.14 -6.59 0.06
N TRP A 32 19.90 -6.76 -1.25
CA TRP A 32 20.00 -5.69 -2.24
C TRP A 32 19.10 -4.50 -1.93
N PHE A 33 17.92 -4.74 -1.40
CA PHE A 33 16.98 -3.68 -1.03
C PHE A 33 17.36 -3.01 0.31
N VAL A 34 17.69 -3.78 1.33
CA VAL A 34 17.90 -3.25 2.69
C VAL A 34 19.22 -2.47 2.80
N ILE A 35 20.27 -2.87 2.09
CA ILE A 35 21.55 -2.16 2.13
C ILE A 35 21.36 -0.68 1.71
N PRO A 36 20.89 -0.34 0.51
CA PRO A 36 20.68 1.06 0.13
C PRO A 36 19.56 1.73 0.88
N ALA A 37 18.40 1.09 1.02
CA ALA A 37 17.20 1.73 1.59
C ALA A 37 17.31 1.98 3.09
N TYR A 38 18.10 1.20 3.82
CA TYR A 38 18.26 1.40 5.26
C TYR A 38 19.68 1.92 5.60
N PHE A 39 20.74 1.17 5.32
CA PHE A 39 22.08 1.54 5.80
C PHE A 39 22.63 2.78 5.13
N VAL A 40 22.50 2.89 3.80
CA VAL A 40 22.96 4.07 3.06
C VAL A 40 22.07 5.26 3.38
N CYS A 41 20.75 5.11 3.35
CA CYS A 41 19.81 6.19 3.66
C CYS A 41 19.94 6.66 5.11
N ALA A 42 20.10 5.76 6.09
CA ALA A 42 20.30 6.13 7.49
C ALA A 42 21.56 6.98 7.71
N LYS A 43 22.63 6.69 6.95
CA LYS A 43 23.87 7.49 6.96
C LYS A 43 23.69 8.82 6.23
N LEU A 44 23.07 8.79 5.05
CA LEU A 44 22.87 9.96 4.19
C LEU A 44 21.97 11.00 4.84
N PHE A 45 20.89 10.56 5.47
CA PHE A 45 19.85 11.41 6.05
C PHE A 45 20.16 11.88 7.48
N LYS A 46 21.35 11.58 8.02
CA LYS A 46 21.86 12.29 9.22
C LYS A 46 21.97 13.79 8.98
N ASN A 47 22.20 14.21 7.75
CA ASN A 47 22.17 15.61 7.37
C ASN A 47 20.78 15.98 6.83
N PRO A 48 20.02 16.88 7.52
CA PRO A 48 18.69 17.31 7.10
C PRO A 48 18.64 17.91 5.69
N ASN A 49 19.74 18.54 5.25
CA ASN A 49 19.81 19.08 3.88
C ASN A 49 19.71 18.00 2.81
N ASN A 50 20.19 16.79 3.07
CA ASN A 50 20.10 15.68 2.15
C ASN A 50 18.66 15.16 2.06
N ILE A 51 17.91 15.17 3.15
CA ILE A 51 16.47 14.85 3.15
C ILE A 51 15.75 15.83 2.22
N ASN A 52 15.99 17.13 2.40
CA ASN A 52 15.38 18.17 1.58
C ASN A 52 15.71 17.98 0.10
N LYS A 53 16.99 17.74 -0.24
CA LYS A 53 17.41 17.49 -1.62
C LYS A 53 16.70 16.25 -2.19
N PHE A 54 16.68 15.15 -1.44
CA PHE A 54 16.03 13.92 -1.86
C PHE A 54 14.55 14.12 -2.18
N VAL A 55 13.81 14.78 -1.27
CA VAL A 55 12.38 15.04 -1.46
C VAL A 55 12.14 15.92 -2.70
N TRP A 56 12.92 17.00 -2.88
CA TRP A 56 12.78 17.86 -4.04
C TRP A 56 13.11 17.16 -5.36
N PHE A 57 14.18 16.37 -5.43
CA PHE A 57 14.51 15.59 -6.62
C PHE A 57 13.43 14.56 -6.95
N TYR A 58 12.88 13.90 -5.92
CA TYR A 58 11.82 12.92 -6.15
C TYR A 58 10.52 13.61 -6.61
N ILE A 59 10.12 14.72 -5.99
CA ILE A 59 8.95 15.50 -6.44
C ILE A 59 9.14 15.95 -7.89
N ALA A 60 10.32 16.43 -8.27
CA ALA A 60 10.59 16.84 -9.64
C ALA A 60 10.42 15.67 -10.63
N GLY A 61 11.00 14.51 -10.33
CA GLY A 61 10.79 13.30 -11.13
C GLY A 61 9.34 12.84 -11.16
N LEU A 62 8.65 12.89 -10.01
CA LEU A 62 7.24 12.51 -9.92
C LEU A 62 6.34 13.42 -10.76
N ILE A 63 6.61 14.73 -10.81
CA ILE A 63 5.86 15.67 -11.66
C ILE A 63 5.99 15.29 -13.14
N ILE A 64 7.19 14.89 -13.59
CA ILE A 64 7.40 14.43 -14.99
C ILE A 64 6.54 13.18 -15.25
N VAL A 65 6.54 12.23 -14.33
CA VAL A 65 5.72 11.01 -14.44
C VAL A 65 4.22 11.33 -14.43
N ILE A 66 3.79 12.30 -13.61
CA ILE A 66 2.39 12.74 -13.56
C ILE A 66 1.97 13.30 -14.92
N PHE A 67 2.78 14.16 -15.55
CA PHE A 67 2.46 14.69 -16.88
C PHE A 67 2.34 13.57 -17.91
N TYR A 68 3.31 12.67 -17.96
CA TYR A 68 3.25 11.50 -18.85
C TYR A 68 1.98 10.68 -18.62
N THR A 69 1.71 10.31 -17.37
CA THR A 69 0.54 9.51 -17.00
C THR A 69 -0.77 10.20 -17.33
N THR A 70 -0.86 11.52 -17.10
CA THR A 70 -2.06 12.30 -17.38
C THR A 70 -2.32 12.41 -18.89
N ILE A 71 -1.29 12.64 -19.70
CA ILE A 71 -1.41 12.68 -21.17
C ILE A 71 -1.86 11.30 -21.68
N ASN A 72 -1.23 10.24 -21.21
CA ASN A 72 -1.60 8.87 -21.58
C ASN A 72 -3.02 8.51 -21.12
N HIS A 73 -3.45 8.99 -19.96
CA HIS A 73 -4.82 8.80 -19.48
C HIS A 73 -5.83 9.59 -20.33
N ALA A 74 -5.49 10.82 -20.72
CA ALA A 74 -6.32 11.65 -21.58
C ALA A 74 -6.53 11.01 -22.96
N SER A 75 -5.47 10.45 -23.58
CA SER A 75 -5.56 9.74 -24.86
C SER A 75 -6.46 8.50 -24.80
N ASN A 76 -6.66 7.93 -23.61
CA ASN A 76 -7.56 6.81 -23.34
C ASN A 76 -8.94 7.24 -22.77
N GLY A 77 -9.31 8.53 -22.92
CA GLY A 77 -10.60 9.06 -22.52
C GLY A 77 -10.86 9.07 -21.03
N PHE A 78 -9.82 9.11 -20.18
CA PHE A 78 -9.91 9.07 -18.71
C PHE A 78 -10.75 7.90 -18.17
N SER A 79 -10.72 6.75 -18.85
CA SER A 79 -11.49 5.59 -18.43
C SER A 79 -10.95 4.99 -17.14
N GLY A 80 -11.85 4.48 -16.27
CA GLY A 80 -11.45 3.79 -15.02
C GLY A 80 -10.56 2.56 -15.27
N LYS A 81 -10.74 1.88 -16.41
CA LYS A 81 -9.90 0.74 -16.79
C LYS A 81 -8.48 1.18 -17.14
N SER A 82 -8.30 2.27 -17.85
CA SER A 82 -6.98 2.78 -18.23
C SER A 82 -6.19 3.29 -17.03
N ALA A 83 -6.86 3.79 -15.99
CA ALA A 83 -6.23 4.23 -14.75
C ALA A 83 -5.33 3.16 -14.10
N HIS A 84 -5.56 1.86 -14.38
CA HIS A 84 -4.79 0.76 -13.81
C HIS A 84 -3.40 0.55 -14.45
N TRP A 85 -3.15 1.05 -15.66
CA TRP A 85 -1.92 0.76 -16.41
C TRP A 85 -1.23 1.97 -17.06
N VAL A 86 -1.87 3.16 -17.15
CA VAL A 86 -1.33 4.33 -17.84
C VAL A 86 -0.02 4.86 -17.26
N MET A 87 0.38 4.46 -16.05
CA MET A 87 1.63 4.85 -15.40
C MET A 87 2.84 4.04 -15.86
N THR A 88 2.64 2.99 -16.65
CA THR A 88 3.77 2.22 -17.20
C THR A 88 4.55 3.06 -18.23
N PRO A 89 5.88 2.96 -18.31
CA PRO A 89 6.76 1.98 -17.65
C PRO A 89 7.29 2.40 -16.26
N PHE A 90 6.91 3.57 -15.73
CA PHE A 90 7.49 4.11 -14.49
C PHE A 90 7.03 3.35 -13.24
N TYR A 91 5.79 2.91 -13.21
CA TYR A 91 5.22 2.10 -12.14
C TYR A 91 4.51 0.88 -12.74
N ASN A 92 4.59 -0.24 -12.03
CA ASN A 92 4.00 -1.51 -12.49
C ASN A 92 2.46 -1.46 -12.50
N ASP A 93 1.88 -0.72 -11.53
CA ASP A 93 0.44 -0.60 -11.35
C ASP A 93 0.03 0.72 -10.68
N HIS A 94 -1.27 0.99 -10.67
CA HIS A 94 -1.85 2.18 -10.05
C HIS A 94 -1.68 2.23 -8.52
N THR A 95 -1.46 1.09 -7.84
CA THR A 95 -1.28 1.06 -6.38
C THR A 95 0.10 1.56 -6.00
N ALA A 96 1.14 1.15 -6.70
CA ALA A 96 2.51 1.64 -6.51
C ALA A 96 2.60 3.15 -6.84
N TYR A 97 1.96 3.58 -7.93
CA TYR A 97 1.86 4.99 -8.30
C TYR A 97 1.11 5.81 -7.25
N GLY A 98 -0.07 5.34 -6.81
CA GLY A 98 -0.87 5.98 -5.77
C GLY A 98 -0.13 6.08 -4.42
N ALA A 99 0.63 5.06 -4.05
CA ALA A 99 1.46 5.09 -2.84
C ALA A 99 2.55 6.17 -2.91
N ALA A 100 3.23 6.30 -4.06
CA ALA A 100 4.21 7.37 -4.27
C ALA A 100 3.56 8.76 -4.19
N LEU A 101 2.40 8.95 -4.86
CA LEU A 101 1.64 10.20 -4.78
C LEU A 101 1.26 10.54 -3.34
N ALA A 102 0.74 9.58 -2.56
CA ALA A 102 0.34 9.79 -1.18
C ALA A 102 1.51 10.26 -0.29
N ILE A 103 2.66 9.58 -0.39
CA ILE A 103 3.85 9.94 0.39
C ILE A 103 4.31 11.37 0.07
N TYR A 104 4.46 11.70 -1.21
CA TYR A 104 5.00 13.01 -1.61
C TYR A 104 3.99 14.14 -1.51
N MET A 105 2.68 13.85 -1.53
CA MET A 105 1.62 14.78 -1.20
C MET A 105 1.75 15.27 0.26
N VAL A 106 2.02 14.37 1.20
CA VAL A 106 2.25 14.72 2.62
C VAL A 106 3.49 15.58 2.78
N PHE A 107 4.60 15.22 2.12
CA PHE A 107 5.79 16.06 2.14
C PHE A 107 5.55 17.44 1.55
N ALA A 108 4.87 17.54 0.40
CA ALA A 108 4.54 18.82 -0.22
C ALA A 108 3.67 19.68 0.71
N ALA A 109 2.64 19.11 1.33
CA ALA A 109 1.81 19.79 2.32
C ALA A 109 2.64 20.29 3.52
N ALA A 110 3.52 19.44 4.07
CA ALA A 110 4.39 19.84 5.18
C ALA A 110 5.33 20.99 4.80
N TYR A 111 5.90 20.98 3.58
CA TYR A 111 6.73 22.07 3.10
C TYR A 111 5.97 23.39 2.96
N MET A 112 4.71 23.36 2.51
CA MET A 112 3.87 24.57 2.42
C MET A 112 3.67 25.25 3.77
N LEU A 113 3.63 24.47 4.85
CA LEU A 113 3.42 24.96 6.22
C LEU A 113 4.69 25.48 6.89
N LEU A 114 5.88 25.34 6.29
CA LEU A 114 7.11 25.84 6.89
C LEU A 114 7.11 27.37 6.97
N PRO A 115 7.33 27.97 8.18
CA PRO A 115 7.17 29.41 8.39
C PRO A 115 8.20 30.24 7.62
N ASN A 116 9.44 29.77 7.47
CA ASN A 116 10.57 30.51 6.90
C ASN A 116 10.86 30.16 5.43
N LEU A 117 9.88 29.64 4.71
CA LEU A 117 10.07 29.30 3.31
C LEU A 117 9.98 30.56 2.43
N LYS A 118 10.96 30.76 1.53
CA LYS A 118 10.94 31.85 0.55
C LYS A 118 9.66 31.76 -0.31
N LEU A 119 9.03 32.90 -0.61
CA LEU A 119 7.77 32.96 -1.35
C LEU A 119 7.82 32.20 -2.68
N SER A 120 8.90 32.32 -3.45
CA SER A 120 9.08 31.60 -4.70
C SER A 120 9.03 30.07 -4.53
N LYS A 121 9.70 29.55 -3.49
CA LYS A 121 9.67 28.11 -3.17
C LYS A 121 8.29 27.67 -2.68
N ARG A 122 7.59 28.54 -1.94
CA ARG A 122 6.22 28.24 -1.48
C ARG A 122 5.25 28.16 -2.66
N ILE A 123 5.35 29.07 -3.65
CA ILE A 123 4.54 29.01 -4.85
C ILE A 123 4.81 27.74 -5.63
N ILE A 124 6.08 27.38 -5.87
CA ILE A 124 6.45 26.17 -6.60
C ILE A 124 5.87 24.92 -5.92
N ILE A 125 6.05 24.76 -4.61
CA ILE A 125 5.56 23.57 -3.91
C ILE A 125 4.03 23.52 -3.85
N THR A 126 3.36 24.67 -3.79
CA THR A 126 1.88 24.73 -3.86
C THR A 126 1.38 24.26 -5.22
N ILE A 127 2.05 24.65 -6.30
CA ILE A 127 1.73 24.15 -7.65
C ILE A 127 1.98 22.64 -7.73
N CYS A 128 3.13 22.17 -7.26
CA CYS A 128 3.43 20.73 -7.21
C CYS A 128 2.38 19.97 -6.40
N PHE A 129 1.98 20.47 -5.24
CA PHE A 129 0.93 19.88 -4.42
C PHE A 129 -0.40 19.79 -5.17
N ALA A 130 -0.83 20.86 -5.83
CA ALA A 130 -2.07 20.85 -6.63
C ALA A 130 -2.01 19.81 -7.76
N ILE A 131 -0.87 19.70 -8.46
CA ILE A 131 -0.66 18.70 -9.51
C ILE A 131 -0.73 17.27 -8.91
N ILE A 132 -0.11 17.02 -7.78
CA ILE A 132 -0.14 15.72 -7.09
C ILE A 132 -1.58 15.40 -6.66
N CYS A 133 -2.35 16.38 -6.16
CA CYS A 133 -3.75 16.17 -5.78
C CYS A 133 -4.60 15.73 -7.00
N VAL A 134 -4.45 16.39 -8.14
CA VAL A 134 -5.14 15.99 -9.38
C VAL A 134 -4.73 14.58 -9.80
N ALA A 135 -3.44 14.28 -9.80
CA ALA A 135 -2.93 12.95 -10.14
C ALA A 135 -3.45 11.87 -9.17
N MET A 136 -3.59 12.19 -7.89
CA MET A 136 -4.16 11.29 -6.88
C MET A 136 -5.60 10.93 -7.23
N VAL A 137 -6.42 11.89 -7.64
CA VAL A 137 -7.79 11.64 -8.10
C VAL A 137 -7.79 10.72 -9.31
N LEU A 138 -6.97 11.02 -10.31
CA LEU A 138 -6.87 10.26 -11.55
C LEU A 138 -6.30 8.85 -11.38
N SER A 139 -5.55 8.60 -10.30
CA SER A 139 -4.93 7.28 -10.06
C SER A 139 -5.92 6.17 -9.72
N ALA A 140 -7.17 6.51 -9.35
CA ALA A 140 -8.20 5.58 -8.90
C ALA A 140 -7.74 4.60 -7.79
N CYS A 141 -6.68 4.93 -7.05
CA CYS A 141 -6.12 4.09 -6.00
C CYS A 141 -6.81 4.33 -4.65
N ARG A 142 -7.80 3.50 -4.31
CA ARG A 142 -8.59 3.60 -3.08
C ARG A 142 -7.73 3.55 -1.81
N ALA A 143 -6.70 2.68 -1.80
CA ALA A 143 -5.79 2.55 -0.66
C ALA A 143 -5.00 3.85 -0.40
N ALA A 144 -4.59 4.56 -1.47
CA ALA A 144 -3.92 5.84 -1.36
C ALA A 144 -4.84 6.93 -0.77
N TRP A 145 -6.12 6.96 -1.16
CA TRP A 145 -7.12 7.85 -0.57
C TRP A 145 -7.29 7.61 0.93
N LEU A 146 -7.45 6.35 1.30
CA LEU A 146 -7.60 5.98 2.71
C LEU A 146 -6.37 6.35 3.53
N SER A 147 -5.16 6.23 2.95
CA SER A 147 -3.92 6.63 3.62
C SER A 147 -3.86 8.14 3.89
N ILE A 148 -4.38 8.98 3.00
CA ILE A 148 -4.46 10.43 3.22
C ILE A 148 -5.41 10.76 4.38
N VAL A 149 -6.57 10.11 4.45
CA VAL A 149 -7.50 10.27 5.59
C VAL A 149 -6.80 9.91 6.91
N ALA A 150 -6.06 8.78 6.93
CA ALA A 150 -5.30 8.36 8.10
C ALA A 150 -4.22 9.39 8.49
N VAL A 151 -3.49 9.95 7.51
CA VAL A 151 -2.47 10.98 7.74
C VAL A 151 -3.09 12.25 8.33
N VAL A 152 -4.23 12.71 7.79
CA VAL A 152 -4.95 13.87 8.32
C VAL A 152 -5.39 13.59 9.76
N GLY A 153 -5.91 12.39 10.05
CA GLY A 153 -6.27 11.98 11.40
C GLY A 153 -5.08 12.04 12.37
N VAL A 154 -3.94 11.50 11.97
CA VAL A 154 -2.70 11.56 12.76
C VAL A 154 -2.25 13.02 12.96
N LEU A 155 -2.30 13.85 11.92
CA LEU A 155 -1.94 15.26 12.01
C LEU A 155 -2.83 15.99 13.01
N ILE A 156 -4.15 15.77 12.98
CA ILE A 156 -5.10 16.34 13.95
C ILE A 156 -4.74 15.89 15.37
N CYS A 157 -4.45 14.61 15.58
CA CYS A 157 -4.04 14.09 16.88
C CYS A 157 -2.77 14.78 17.41
N VAL A 158 -1.79 15.00 16.53
CA VAL A 158 -0.53 15.69 16.88
C VAL A 158 -0.78 17.18 17.20
N LEU A 159 -1.55 17.89 16.37
CA LEU A 159 -1.87 19.31 16.57
C LEU A 159 -2.67 19.53 17.86
N LEU A 160 -3.61 18.66 18.18
CA LEU A 160 -4.40 18.72 19.41
C LEU A 160 -3.64 18.14 20.62
N LYS A 161 -2.39 17.69 20.44
CA LYS A 161 -1.56 17.09 21.50
C LYS A 161 -2.28 15.97 22.25
N ILE A 162 -3.05 15.14 21.54
CA ILE A 162 -3.80 14.02 22.11
C ILE A 162 -2.79 13.00 22.66
N LYS A 163 -2.91 12.66 23.94
CA LYS A 163 -2.03 11.66 24.57
C LYS A 163 -2.28 10.29 23.94
N PHE A 164 -1.22 9.57 23.63
CA PHE A 164 -1.26 8.25 22.99
C PHE A 164 -2.22 7.26 23.68
N LYS A 165 -2.36 7.33 25.01
CA LYS A 165 -3.30 6.51 25.77
C LYS A 165 -4.75 6.64 25.28
N TYR A 166 -5.21 7.84 24.90
CA TYR A 166 -6.58 8.03 24.40
C TYR A 166 -6.75 7.44 23.00
N ILE A 167 -5.73 7.58 22.14
CA ILE A 167 -5.73 6.98 20.80
C ILE A 167 -5.81 5.44 20.94
N LEU A 168 -4.98 4.87 21.83
CA LEU A 168 -4.98 3.43 22.10
C LEU A 168 -6.34 2.97 22.66
N THR A 169 -6.91 3.70 23.62
CA THR A 169 -8.23 3.37 24.19
C THR A 169 -9.30 3.36 23.09
N ILE A 170 -9.36 4.39 22.24
CA ILE A 170 -10.31 4.44 21.12
C ILE A 170 -10.09 3.28 20.16
N ALA A 171 -8.84 2.98 19.78
CA ALA A 171 -8.52 1.88 18.89
C ALA A 171 -8.97 0.53 19.47
N VAL A 172 -8.68 0.27 20.74
CA VAL A 172 -9.10 -0.97 21.43
C VAL A 172 -10.63 -1.04 21.50
N THR A 173 -11.29 0.05 21.84
CA THR A 173 -12.77 0.11 21.88
C THR A 173 -13.37 -0.19 20.50
N LEU A 174 -12.83 0.40 19.43
CA LEU A 174 -13.31 0.13 18.06
C LEU A 174 -13.11 -1.34 17.65
N VAL A 175 -11.97 -1.94 18.04
CA VAL A 175 -11.70 -3.37 17.81
C VAL A 175 -12.72 -4.24 18.55
N ILE A 176 -12.99 -3.95 19.83
CA ILE A 176 -13.98 -4.68 20.63
C ILE A 176 -15.37 -4.53 20.00
N LEU A 177 -15.78 -3.32 19.64
CA LEU A 177 -17.05 -3.06 18.96
C LEU A 177 -17.16 -3.83 17.64
N PHE A 178 -16.10 -3.83 16.84
CA PHE A 178 -16.07 -4.57 15.58
C PHE A 178 -16.29 -6.07 15.81
N PHE A 179 -15.60 -6.68 16.76
CA PHE A 179 -15.79 -8.11 17.07
C PHE A 179 -17.15 -8.41 17.67
N THR A 180 -17.71 -7.50 18.48
CA THR A 180 -19.04 -7.66 19.08
C THR A 180 -20.15 -7.58 18.02
N PHE A 181 -20.04 -6.64 17.08
CA PHE A 181 -21.06 -6.37 16.08
C PHE A 181 -20.73 -6.90 14.68
N LYS A 182 -19.69 -7.75 14.55
CA LYS A 182 -19.19 -8.22 13.25
C LYS A 182 -20.26 -8.81 12.33
N HIS A 183 -21.20 -9.61 12.88
CA HIS A 183 -22.28 -10.21 12.11
C HIS A 183 -23.25 -9.16 11.58
N GLN A 184 -23.65 -8.20 12.43
CA GLN A 184 -24.54 -7.11 12.03
C GLN A 184 -23.89 -6.19 10.99
N ILE A 185 -22.58 -5.93 11.14
CA ILE A 185 -21.82 -5.13 10.18
C ILE A 185 -21.74 -5.86 8.83
N ILE A 186 -21.47 -7.16 8.84
CA ILE A 186 -21.43 -7.99 7.62
C ILE A 186 -22.80 -8.01 6.96
N ASP A 187 -23.89 -8.27 7.71
CA ASP A 187 -25.25 -8.29 7.20
C ASP A 187 -25.68 -6.95 6.56
N VAL A 188 -25.29 -5.82 7.16
CA VAL A 188 -25.54 -4.48 6.60
C VAL A 188 -24.73 -4.26 5.32
N MET A 189 -23.48 -4.74 5.29
CA MET A 189 -22.60 -4.63 4.11
C MET A 189 -23.08 -5.50 2.95
N GLU A 190 -23.64 -6.68 3.23
CA GLU A 190 -24.21 -7.58 2.22
C GLU A 190 -25.55 -7.10 1.65
N ARG A 191 -26.36 -6.36 2.44
CA ARG A 191 -27.66 -5.84 1.98
C ARG A 191 -27.58 -4.67 1.01
N ASN A 192 -26.43 -4.01 0.90
CA ASN A 192 -26.26 -2.81 0.05
C ASN A 192 -25.98 -3.11 -1.43
N GLU A 193 -26.34 -4.28 -1.94
CA GLU A 193 -26.07 -4.69 -3.33
C GLU A 193 -26.99 -4.07 -4.40
N GLN A 194 -28.02 -3.29 -4.06
CA GLN A 194 -29.10 -3.01 -5.01
C GLN A 194 -29.23 -1.60 -5.58
N ASP A 195 -28.45 -0.60 -5.16
CA ASP A 195 -28.56 0.74 -5.77
C ASP A 195 -27.19 1.27 -6.23
N SER A 196 -26.90 0.97 -7.51
CA SER A 196 -25.69 1.47 -8.18
C SER A 196 -25.98 2.76 -8.94
N SER A 197 -25.49 3.87 -8.43
CA SER A 197 -25.25 5.06 -9.22
C SER A 197 -23.74 5.31 -9.35
N SER A 198 -23.31 5.60 -10.59
CA SER A 198 -21.93 5.67 -11.04
C SER A 198 -21.13 6.85 -10.47
N ASN A 199 -20.89 6.91 -9.16
CA ASN A 199 -20.19 8.00 -8.50
C ASN A 199 -19.31 7.53 -7.33
N PHE A 200 -18.55 8.45 -6.74
CA PHE A 200 -17.66 8.31 -5.59
C PHE A 200 -18.18 7.39 -4.45
N VAL A 201 -19.49 7.31 -4.29
CA VAL A 201 -20.17 6.40 -3.35
C VAL A 201 -19.93 4.93 -3.71
N GLU A 202 -19.90 4.55 -5.00
CA GLU A 202 -19.57 3.17 -5.44
C GLU A 202 -18.14 2.78 -5.06
N HIS A 203 -17.20 3.72 -5.11
CA HIS A 203 -15.83 3.46 -4.69
C HIS A 203 -15.73 3.19 -3.19
N ILE A 204 -16.54 3.85 -2.36
CA ILE A 204 -16.61 3.59 -0.92
C ILE A 204 -17.33 2.28 -0.64
N GLN A 205 -18.45 2.01 -1.32
CA GLN A 205 -19.21 0.76 -1.18
C GLN A 205 -18.41 -0.46 -1.61
N SER A 206 -17.63 -0.38 -2.70
CA SER A 206 -16.78 -1.49 -3.13
C SER A 206 -15.57 -1.72 -2.22
N MET A 207 -15.15 -0.75 -1.40
CA MET A 207 -14.17 -0.97 -0.33
C MET A 207 -14.75 -1.80 0.84
N THR A 208 -16.04 -1.74 1.05
CA THR A 208 -16.75 -2.46 2.13
C THR A 208 -17.35 -3.78 1.67
N ASN A 209 -17.54 -3.97 0.37
CA ASN A 209 -18.13 -5.18 -0.18
C ASN A 209 -17.10 -6.31 -0.27
N ILE A 210 -17.13 -7.20 0.74
CA ILE A 210 -16.17 -8.30 0.88
C ILE A 210 -16.55 -9.50 0.00
N SER A 211 -17.84 -9.69 -0.27
CA SER A 211 -18.35 -10.92 -0.92
C SER A 211 -18.37 -10.86 -2.44
N THR A 212 -18.52 -9.69 -3.06
CA THR A 212 -18.63 -9.55 -4.52
C THR A 212 -17.39 -8.93 -5.19
N ASP A 213 -16.52 -8.25 -4.44
CA ASP A 213 -15.24 -7.76 -4.99
C ASP A 213 -14.24 -8.93 -5.09
N ALA A 214 -13.98 -9.39 -6.31
CA ALA A 214 -13.04 -10.47 -6.62
C ALA A 214 -11.65 -10.24 -5.97
N SER A 215 -11.21 -8.99 -5.83
CA SER A 215 -9.94 -8.64 -5.19
C SER A 215 -9.95 -8.90 -3.68
N ASN A 216 -11.06 -8.63 -3.00
CA ASN A 216 -11.19 -8.88 -1.56
C ASN A 216 -11.33 -10.38 -1.27
N LEU A 217 -12.12 -11.09 -2.07
CA LEU A 217 -12.25 -12.53 -1.97
C LEU A 217 -10.92 -13.24 -2.19
N GLU A 218 -10.13 -12.80 -3.17
CA GLU A 218 -8.79 -13.31 -3.42
C GLU A 218 -7.84 -13.12 -2.21
N ARG A 219 -7.90 -11.98 -1.54
CA ARG A 219 -7.10 -11.73 -0.32
C ARG A 219 -7.49 -12.68 0.80
N ILE A 220 -8.79 -12.90 1.02
CA ILE A 220 -9.29 -13.83 2.04
C ILE A 220 -8.81 -15.25 1.73
N ASN A 221 -8.88 -15.68 0.47
CA ASN A 221 -8.38 -16.96 0.03
C ASN A 221 -6.90 -17.14 0.31
N ARG A 222 -6.10 -16.14 -0.05
CA ARG A 222 -4.65 -16.15 0.21
C ARG A 222 -4.34 -16.24 1.69
N TRP A 223 -5.06 -15.50 2.53
CA TRP A 223 -4.88 -15.57 3.98
C TRP A 223 -5.28 -16.92 4.54
N SER A 224 -6.40 -17.47 4.10
CA SER A 224 -6.87 -18.79 4.51
C SER A 224 -5.89 -19.90 4.11
N SER A 225 -5.36 -19.85 2.88
CA SER A 225 -4.32 -20.76 2.42
C SER A 225 -3.00 -20.60 3.18
N ALA A 226 -2.62 -19.35 3.50
CA ALA A 226 -1.42 -19.07 4.29
C ALA A 226 -1.53 -19.62 5.71
N LEU A 227 -2.70 -19.55 6.35
CA LEU A 227 -2.93 -20.13 7.68
C LEU A 227 -2.79 -21.65 7.65
N ARG A 228 -3.34 -22.35 6.66
CA ARG A 228 -3.17 -23.81 6.50
C ARG A 228 -1.72 -24.21 6.27
N LEU A 229 -1.00 -23.43 5.44
CA LEU A 229 0.44 -23.62 5.24
C LEU A 229 1.23 -23.42 6.56
N PHE A 230 0.83 -22.44 7.37
CA PHE A 230 1.43 -22.18 8.66
C PHE A 230 1.14 -23.30 9.66
N GLU A 231 -0.09 -23.84 9.71
CA GLU A 231 -0.46 -24.95 10.59
C GLU A 231 0.38 -26.21 10.32
N GLU A 232 0.75 -26.45 9.04
CA GLU A 232 1.58 -27.61 8.67
C GLU A 232 3.05 -27.42 9.07
N ARG A 233 3.61 -26.21 8.90
CA ARG A 233 5.02 -25.91 9.22
C ARG A 233 5.18 -24.62 10.03
N PRO A 234 4.83 -24.59 11.32
CA PRO A 234 4.71 -23.34 12.09
C PRO A 234 6.05 -22.67 12.41
N PHE A 235 7.15 -23.40 12.51
CA PHE A 235 8.43 -22.85 12.95
C PHE A 235 9.28 -22.33 11.76
N PHE A 236 9.63 -23.17 10.82
CA PHE A 236 10.52 -22.79 9.73
C PHE A 236 9.77 -22.43 8.44
N GLY A 237 8.49 -22.79 8.36
CA GLY A 237 7.66 -22.57 7.19
C GLY A 237 8.14 -23.35 5.95
N TRP A 238 7.77 -22.86 4.80
CA TRP A 238 8.09 -23.45 3.49
C TRP A 238 9.31 -22.81 2.82
N GLY A 239 9.84 -21.77 3.45
CA GLY A 239 10.93 -20.95 2.95
C GLY A 239 10.48 -19.57 2.45
N PRO A 240 11.36 -18.57 2.52
CA PRO A 240 11.02 -17.21 2.12
C PRO A 240 10.80 -17.10 0.61
N GLY A 241 9.71 -16.43 0.20
CA GLY A 241 9.34 -16.23 -1.20
C GLY A 241 8.68 -17.43 -1.89
N THR A 242 8.46 -18.55 -1.20
CA THR A 242 7.92 -19.79 -1.81
C THR A 242 6.40 -19.81 -1.88
N TYR A 243 5.69 -18.95 -1.16
CA TYR A 243 4.24 -18.97 -1.02
C TYR A 243 3.49 -19.16 -2.36
N GLN A 244 3.84 -18.39 -3.39
CA GLN A 244 3.19 -18.45 -4.70
C GLN A 244 3.33 -19.80 -5.43
N PHE A 245 4.30 -20.63 -5.03
CA PHE A 245 4.55 -21.94 -5.65
C PHE A 245 3.92 -23.09 -4.87
N VAL A 246 3.64 -22.89 -3.57
CA VAL A 246 3.19 -23.97 -2.68
C VAL A 246 1.75 -23.81 -2.20
N TYR A 247 1.09 -22.66 -2.44
CA TYR A 247 -0.23 -22.37 -1.88
C TYR A 247 -1.40 -23.06 -2.60
N ALA A 248 -1.24 -23.44 -3.88
CA ALA A 248 -2.32 -23.94 -4.72
C ALA A 248 -3.06 -25.15 -4.12
N PRO A 249 -2.39 -26.18 -3.56
CA PRO A 249 -3.07 -27.32 -2.92
C PRO A 249 -3.87 -26.95 -1.66
N TYR A 250 -3.54 -25.81 -1.04
CA TYR A 250 -4.17 -25.32 0.19
C TYR A 250 -5.38 -24.41 -0.04
N GLN A 251 -5.73 -24.16 -1.31
CA GLN A 251 -6.94 -23.42 -1.66
C GLN A 251 -8.16 -24.34 -1.61
N LEU A 252 -9.25 -23.85 -1.03
CA LEU A 252 -10.54 -24.53 -1.10
C LEU A 252 -11.14 -24.32 -2.50
N SER A 253 -11.63 -25.39 -3.10
CA SER A 253 -12.24 -25.37 -4.44
C SER A 253 -13.42 -24.39 -4.54
N MET A 254 -14.21 -24.26 -3.45
CA MET A 254 -15.33 -23.33 -3.38
C MET A 254 -14.93 -21.85 -3.37
N ASN A 255 -13.67 -21.55 -3.07
CA ASN A 255 -13.15 -20.20 -2.94
C ASN A 255 -12.29 -19.79 -4.14
N LYS A 256 -12.14 -20.63 -5.15
CA LYS A 256 -11.35 -20.30 -6.34
C LYS A 256 -12.03 -19.18 -7.12
N THR A 257 -11.29 -18.11 -7.39
CA THR A 257 -11.70 -17.02 -8.28
C THR A 257 -11.01 -17.16 -9.64
N VAL A 258 -11.48 -16.42 -10.64
CA VAL A 258 -10.84 -16.39 -11.98
C VAL A 258 -9.37 -15.98 -11.90
N ILE A 259 -8.99 -15.22 -10.87
CA ILE A 259 -7.61 -14.76 -10.63
C ILE A 259 -6.74 -15.89 -10.08
N THR A 260 -7.32 -16.83 -9.32
CA THR A 260 -6.60 -17.94 -8.68
C THR A 260 -6.33 -19.11 -9.64
N THR A 261 -7.03 -19.20 -10.74
CA THR A 261 -6.89 -20.32 -11.69
C THR A 261 -5.72 -20.16 -12.66
N ASN A 262 -5.12 -18.98 -12.74
CA ASN A 262 -4.10 -18.68 -13.75
C ASN A 262 -2.64 -18.93 -13.29
N PHE A 263 -2.40 -19.40 -12.08
CA PHE A 263 -1.06 -19.62 -11.53
C PHE A 263 -0.85 -21.01 -10.91
N GLY A 264 -1.64 -21.97 -11.31
CA GLY A 264 -1.61 -23.32 -10.74
C GLY A 264 -1.37 -24.45 -11.76
N ASP A 265 -0.94 -24.12 -12.96
CA ASP A 265 -0.56 -25.11 -13.98
C ASP A 265 0.95 -25.10 -14.19
#